data_de3af9f891f7b4a676e7bcf15e2ef701
#
_entry.id   de3af9f891f7b4a676e7bcf15e2ef701
#
_cell.length_a   1.000
_cell.length_b   1.000
_cell.length_c   1.000
_cell.angle_alpha   90.00
_cell.angle_beta   90.00
_cell.angle_gamma   90.00
#
_symmetry.space_group_name_H-M   'P 1'
#
loop_
_entity.id
_entity.type
_entity.pdbx_description
1 polymer ?
#
loop_
_entity_poly.entity_id
_entity_poly.type
_entity_poly.pdbx_seq_one_letter_code
_entity_poly.pdbx_strand_id
1 'polypeptide(L)'
;IFTSSDGTTWTSRTSGTARFLSGVSYGNSTFVAVGGGGVILTSSDGSSWDNRNSGTSCNWRSCSWLSGVGHNGNKTFVAVGHSGMILTSPDGITWTEQISGTSNNLENVIFENGSFLAVGYSGTILTSPDGITWTARSSGTLKNLSGVAYGNSIYVAVGYSGTILTSPD
;
A
#
# COMPACT_ATOMS: atom_id res chain seq x y z
N ILE A 1 -6.70 6.27 14.67
CA ILE A 1 -6.63 7.21 13.53
C ILE A 1 -6.61 8.62 14.09
N PHE A 2 -5.83 9.50 13.50
CA PHE A 2 -5.81 10.93 13.80
C PHE A 2 -6.06 11.72 12.53
N THR A 3 -6.79 12.82 12.64
CA THR A 3 -7.07 13.74 11.52
C THR A 3 -6.66 15.15 11.88
N SER A 4 -6.19 15.90 10.89
CA SER A 4 -5.83 17.30 11.00
C SER A 4 -6.22 18.04 9.72
N SER A 5 -6.59 19.29 9.81
CA SER A 5 -6.81 20.19 8.67
C SER A 5 -5.60 21.07 8.35
N ASP A 6 -4.65 21.18 9.29
CA ASP A 6 -3.50 22.08 9.22
C ASP A 6 -2.13 21.38 9.41
N GLY A 7 -2.15 20.06 9.68
CA GLY A 7 -0.95 19.28 9.97
C GLY A 7 -0.34 19.53 11.36
N THR A 8 -0.87 20.46 12.13
CA THR A 8 -0.35 20.85 13.45
C THR A 8 -1.24 20.39 14.59
N THR A 9 -2.55 20.54 14.46
CA THR A 9 -3.54 20.13 15.47
C THR A 9 -4.20 18.83 15.03
N TRP A 10 -4.07 17.77 15.84
CA TRP A 10 -4.57 16.45 15.51
C TRP A 10 -5.70 15.99 16.43
N THR A 11 -6.78 15.51 15.83
CA THR A 11 -7.96 14.98 16.54
C THR A 11 -8.00 13.46 16.44
N SER A 12 -8.14 12.78 17.56
CA SER A 12 -8.29 11.32 17.61
C SER A 12 -9.65 10.88 17.05
N ARG A 13 -9.65 9.82 16.25
CA ARG A 13 -10.84 9.22 15.65
C ARG A 13 -10.93 7.73 15.97
N THR A 14 -12.14 7.22 16.11
CA THR A 14 -12.39 5.80 16.35
C THR A 14 -12.35 5.04 15.02
N SER A 15 -11.45 4.05 14.92
CA SER A 15 -11.31 3.23 13.73
C SER A 15 -12.30 2.06 13.65
N GLY A 16 -12.96 1.71 14.76
CA GLY A 16 -13.81 0.51 14.86
C GLY A 16 -13.05 -0.82 14.89
N THR A 17 -11.70 -0.78 14.94
CA THR A 17 -10.86 -1.99 15.01
C THR A 17 -9.75 -1.84 16.05
N ALA A 18 -9.34 -2.97 16.64
CA ALA A 18 -8.13 -3.05 17.47
C ALA A 18 -6.88 -3.50 16.69
N ARG A 19 -7.00 -3.69 15.38
CA ARG A 19 -5.87 -4.09 14.52
C ARG A 19 -4.95 -2.90 14.22
N PHE A 20 -3.68 -3.20 14.00
CA PHE A 20 -2.72 -2.20 13.52
C PHE A 20 -3.13 -1.68 12.15
N LEU A 21 -3.02 -0.38 11.94
CA LEU A 21 -3.17 0.25 10.63
C LEU A 21 -1.78 0.72 10.19
N SER A 22 -1.39 0.39 8.97
CA SER A 22 -0.04 0.56 8.43
C SER A 22 0.03 1.52 7.26
N GLY A 23 -1.06 1.69 6.52
CA GLY A 23 -1.11 2.57 5.36
C GLY A 23 -2.44 3.30 5.23
N VAL A 24 -2.41 4.48 4.64
CA VAL A 24 -3.60 5.25 4.28
C VAL A 24 -3.37 5.95 2.95
N SER A 25 -4.40 5.98 2.11
CA SER A 25 -4.41 6.70 0.85
C SER A 25 -5.75 7.40 0.65
N TYR A 26 -5.79 8.41 -0.21
CA TYR A 26 -7.00 9.12 -0.59
C TYR A 26 -7.17 9.13 -2.10
N GLY A 27 -8.35 8.80 -2.57
CA GLY A 27 -8.73 8.85 -3.97
C GLY A 27 -10.22 8.66 -4.14
N ASN A 28 -10.80 9.08 -5.26
CA ASN A 28 -12.23 8.97 -5.52
C ASN A 28 -13.11 9.47 -4.37
N SER A 29 -12.72 10.59 -3.73
CA SER A 29 -13.40 11.17 -2.55
C SER A 29 -13.48 10.21 -1.35
N THR A 30 -12.59 9.21 -1.27
CA THR A 30 -12.57 8.18 -0.24
C THR A 30 -11.18 8.02 0.34
N PHE A 31 -11.06 8.05 1.66
CA PHE A 31 -9.89 7.56 2.36
C PHE A 31 -9.96 6.04 2.47
N VAL A 32 -8.86 5.36 2.22
CA VAL A 32 -8.70 3.93 2.43
C VAL A 32 -7.55 3.71 3.38
N ALA A 33 -7.78 3.05 4.51
CA ALA A 33 -6.75 2.64 5.46
C ALA A 33 -6.66 1.11 5.50
N VAL A 34 -5.42 0.59 5.53
CA VAL A 34 -5.15 -0.85 5.51
C VAL A 34 -4.27 -1.26 6.68
N GLY A 35 -4.29 -2.56 7.03
CA GLY A 35 -3.48 -3.02 8.15
C GLY A 35 -3.51 -4.52 8.43
N GLY A 36 -3.17 -4.84 9.68
CA GLY A 36 -3.02 -6.21 10.16
C GLY A 36 -4.30 -7.02 10.09
N GLY A 37 -4.18 -8.28 9.70
CA GLY A 37 -5.31 -9.18 9.57
C GLY A 37 -6.18 -8.92 8.35
N GLY A 38 -5.63 -8.27 7.32
CA GLY A 38 -6.37 -7.93 6.11
C GLY A 38 -7.43 -6.84 6.32
N VAL A 39 -7.30 -6.05 7.40
CA VAL A 39 -8.23 -4.94 7.65
C VAL A 39 -8.13 -3.91 6.54
N ILE A 40 -9.29 -3.53 6.02
CA ILE A 40 -9.48 -2.39 5.12
C ILE A 40 -10.61 -1.54 5.69
N LEU A 41 -10.35 -0.26 5.90
CA LEU A 41 -11.33 0.72 6.35
C LEU A 41 -11.48 1.79 5.28
N THR A 42 -12.70 2.29 5.11
CA THR A 42 -12.99 3.43 4.23
C THR A 42 -13.69 4.54 4.97
N SER A 43 -13.43 5.77 4.54
CA SER A 43 -14.08 6.96 5.07
C SER A 43 -14.20 8.02 3.98
N SER A 44 -15.32 8.73 3.93
CA SER A 44 -15.49 9.90 3.03
C SER A 44 -15.04 11.20 3.69
N ASP A 45 -14.95 11.25 5.02
CA ASP A 45 -14.72 12.48 5.80
C ASP A 45 -13.50 12.39 6.74
N GLY A 46 -12.84 11.23 6.81
CA GLY A 46 -11.73 10.95 7.72
C GLY A 46 -12.16 10.77 9.19
N SER A 47 -13.44 10.94 9.51
CA SER A 47 -13.95 10.91 10.88
C SER A 47 -14.70 9.62 11.20
N SER A 48 -15.56 9.19 10.30
CA SER A 48 -16.34 7.95 10.39
C SER A 48 -15.74 6.90 9.48
N TRP A 49 -15.48 5.70 9.99
CA TRP A 49 -14.78 4.64 9.27
C TRP A 49 -15.60 3.36 9.21
N ASP A 50 -15.77 2.84 8.01
CA ASP A 50 -16.45 1.58 7.73
C ASP A 50 -15.44 0.47 7.47
N ASN A 51 -15.68 -0.71 8.06
CA ASN A 51 -14.88 -1.90 7.78
C ASN A 51 -15.33 -2.54 6.47
N ARG A 52 -14.37 -2.86 5.60
CA ARG A 52 -14.58 -3.52 4.30
C ARG A 52 -14.00 -4.92 4.31
N ASN A 53 -14.63 -5.80 3.52
CA ASN A 53 -14.12 -7.15 3.35
C ASN A 53 -12.99 -7.14 2.30
N SER A 54 -11.78 -7.51 2.71
CA SER A 54 -10.64 -7.65 1.80
C SER A 54 -10.74 -8.86 0.87
N GLY A 55 -11.69 -9.77 1.10
CA GLY A 55 -11.76 -11.05 0.40
C GLY A 55 -10.69 -12.05 0.85
N THR A 56 -9.77 -11.64 1.72
CA THR A 56 -8.71 -12.51 2.22
C THR A 56 -9.16 -13.27 3.46
N SER A 57 -9.03 -14.59 3.48
CA SER A 57 -9.32 -15.41 4.65
C SER A 57 -8.11 -15.39 5.59
N CYS A 58 -8.26 -14.74 6.74
CA CYS A 58 -7.21 -14.74 7.77
C CYS A 58 -7.43 -15.80 8.83
N ASN A 59 -6.56 -16.82 8.88
CA ASN A 59 -6.28 -17.54 10.11
C ASN A 59 -5.20 -16.75 10.88
N TRP A 60 -5.28 -16.72 12.22
CA TRP A 60 -4.35 -15.98 13.07
C TRP A 60 -2.85 -16.31 12.85
N ARG A 61 -2.53 -17.41 12.16
CA ARG A 61 -1.16 -17.84 11.80
C ARG A 61 -0.75 -17.50 10.36
N SER A 62 -1.70 -17.15 9.50
CA SER A 62 -1.49 -16.83 8.09
C SER A 62 -2.23 -15.54 7.74
N CYS A 63 -2.17 -14.56 8.63
CA CYS A 63 -2.86 -13.32 8.39
C CYS A 63 -2.17 -12.51 7.31
N SER A 64 -2.92 -12.24 6.28
CA SER A 64 -2.63 -11.26 5.27
C SER A 64 -2.47 -9.90 5.94
N TRP A 65 -1.22 -9.49 6.13
CA TRP A 65 -0.92 -8.16 6.65
C TRP A 65 -0.80 -7.23 5.46
N LEU A 66 -1.68 -6.25 5.36
CA LEU A 66 -1.56 -5.18 4.37
C LEU A 66 -0.64 -4.11 4.93
N SER A 67 0.42 -3.77 4.20
CA SER A 67 1.49 -2.87 4.63
C SER A 67 1.33 -1.48 4.04
N GLY A 68 0.91 -1.39 2.77
CA GLY A 68 0.75 -0.13 2.05
C GLY A 68 -0.48 -0.09 1.17
N VAL A 69 -0.94 1.11 0.85
CA VAL A 69 -2.02 1.37 -0.11
C VAL A 69 -1.72 2.62 -0.91
N GLY A 70 -1.88 2.55 -2.24
CA GLY A 70 -1.74 3.65 -3.18
C GLY A 70 -2.98 3.83 -4.05
N HIS A 71 -3.09 4.97 -4.71
CA HIS A 71 -4.20 5.30 -5.63
C HIS A 71 -3.67 6.04 -6.86
N ASN A 72 -4.16 5.69 -8.05
CA ASN A 72 -3.64 6.24 -9.32
C ASN A 72 -4.29 7.58 -9.75
N GLY A 73 -5.06 8.21 -8.88
CA GLY A 73 -5.77 9.47 -9.21
C GLY A 73 -6.99 9.27 -10.12
N ASN A 74 -7.15 8.11 -10.74
CA ASN A 74 -8.14 7.91 -11.81
C ASN A 74 -9.19 6.81 -11.55
N LYS A 75 -9.09 5.96 -10.59
CA LYS A 75 -10.11 4.98 -10.15
C LYS A 75 -9.55 3.70 -9.51
N THR A 76 -8.24 3.53 -9.33
CA THR A 76 -7.71 2.26 -8.84
C THR A 76 -6.94 2.47 -7.55
N PHE A 77 -7.40 1.84 -6.49
CA PHE A 77 -6.62 1.59 -5.28
C PHE A 77 -5.84 0.30 -5.45
N VAL A 78 -4.61 0.30 -4.98
CA VAL A 78 -3.77 -0.90 -4.85
C VAL A 78 -3.31 -1.02 -3.42
N ALA A 79 -3.60 -2.14 -2.77
CA ALA A 79 -3.06 -2.48 -1.45
C ALA A 79 -2.07 -3.63 -1.59
N VAL A 80 -0.95 -3.53 -0.88
CA VAL A 80 0.12 -4.54 -0.90
C VAL A 80 0.42 -5.05 0.50
N GLY A 81 0.99 -6.25 0.60
CA GLY A 81 1.25 -6.82 1.91
C GLY A 81 2.11 -8.09 1.90
N HIS A 82 1.99 -8.85 2.99
CA HIS A 82 2.77 -10.05 3.22
C HIS A 82 2.56 -11.12 2.15
N SER A 83 3.58 -11.96 1.96
CA SER A 83 3.59 -13.10 1.01
C SER A 83 3.27 -12.68 -0.43
N GLY A 84 3.67 -11.46 -0.81
CA GLY A 84 3.45 -10.92 -2.15
C GLY A 84 2.00 -10.54 -2.43
N MET A 85 1.17 -10.36 -1.41
CA MET A 85 -0.24 -10.00 -1.59
C MET A 85 -0.38 -8.66 -2.29
N ILE A 86 -1.22 -8.63 -3.31
CA ILE A 86 -1.69 -7.42 -3.99
C ILE A 86 -3.20 -7.50 -4.14
N LEU A 87 -3.89 -6.47 -3.70
CA LEU A 87 -5.33 -6.30 -3.88
C LEU A 87 -5.58 -5.02 -4.68
N THR A 88 -6.56 -5.06 -5.57
CA THR A 88 -7.03 -3.88 -6.32
C THR A 88 -8.48 -3.60 -6.05
N SER A 89 -8.85 -2.32 -6.06
CA SER A 89 -10.23 -1.89 -5.92
C SER A 89 -10.51 -0.64 -6.75
N PRO A 90 -11.64 -0.56 -7.46
CA PRO A 90 -12.04 0.65 -8.17
C PRO A 90 -12.67 1.70 -7.25
N ASP A 91 -13.16 1.30 -6.08
CA ASP A 91 -14.02 2.11 -5.21
C ASP A 91 -13.58 2.11 -3.73
N GLY A 92 -12.55 1.34 -3.37
CA GLY A 92 -12.11 1.10 -2.00
C GLY A 92 -13.01 0.13 -1.22
N ILE A 93 -14.08 -0.37 -1.81
CA ILE A 93 -15.11 -1.22 -1.17
C ILE A 93 -14.96 -2.67 -1.61
N THR A 94 -14.91 -2.90 -2.92
CA THR A 94 -14.79 -4.22 -3.52
C THR A 94 -13.33 -4.48 -3.90
N TRP A 95 -12.73 -5.51 -3.32
CA TRP A 95 -11.31 -5.84 -3.52
C TRP A 95 -11.12 -7.15 -4.24
N THR A 96 -10.17 -7.18 -5.17
CA THR A 96 -9.81 -8.35 -5.97
C THR A 96 -8.33 -8.62 -5.84
N GLU A 97 -7.96 -9.87 -5.55
CA GLU A 97 -6.57 -10.30 -5.45
C GLU A 97 -5.93 -10.39 -6.84
N GLN A 98 -4.67 -9.93 -6.94
CA GLN A 98 -3.86 -9.94 -8.15
C GLN A 98 -2.60 -10.79 -7.95
N ILE A 99 -2.07 -11.34 -9.05
CA ILE A 99 -0.85 -12.15 -9.02
C ILE A 99 0.37 -11.22 -9.08
N SER A 100 1.13 -11.17 -7.99
CA SER A 100 2.36 -10.36 -7.91
C SER A 100 3.60 -11.02 -8.55
N GLY A 101 3.58 -12.34 -8.70
CA GLY A 101 4.75 -13.12 -9.15
C GLY A 101 5.83 -13.31 -8.08
N THR A 102 5.59 -12.93 -6.82
CA THR A 102 6.54 -13.09 -5.71
C THR A 102 5.87 -13.61 -4.46
N SER A 103 6.62 -14.27 -3.59
CA SER A 103 6.20 -14.60 -2.22
C SER A 103 6.84 -13.68 -1.16
N ASN A 104 7.64 -12.70 -1.58
CA ASN A 104 8.25 -11.74 -0.67
C ASN A 104 7.21 -10.75 -0.14
N ASN A 105 7.36 -10.33 1.10
CA ASN A 105 6.52 -9.28 1.66
C ASN A 105 6.71 -7.98 0.87
N LEU A 106 5.60 -7.34 0.54
CA LEU A 106 5.57 -6.00 -0.06
C LEU A 106 5.24 -5.00 1.05
N GLU A 107 6.03 -3.94 1.16
CA GLU A 107 5.97 -3.00 2.28
C GLU A 107 5.31 -1.66 1.91
N ASN A 108 5.53 -1.21 0.69
CA ASN A 108 5.01 0.08 0.25
C ASN A 108 4.62 0.03 -1.22
N VAL A 109 3.63 0.85 -1.61
CA VAL A 109 3.22 1.06 -3.00
C VAL A 109 2.86 2.52 -3.21
N ILE A 110 3.34 3.08 -4.32
CA ILE A 110 2.99 4.41 -4.79
C ILE A 110 2.48 4.32 -6.22
N PHE A 111 1.77 5.37 -6.68
CA PHE A 111 1.48 5.57 -8.10
C PHE A 111 2.07 6.90 -8.53
N GLU A 112 3.04 6.83 -9.42
CA GLU A 112 3.71 8.01 -9.95
C GLU A 112 4.15 7.74 -11.38
N ASN A 113 4.29 8.79 -12.18
CA ASN A 113 4.73 8.70 -13.57
C ASN A 113 3.94 7.68 -14.40
N GLY A 114 2.61 7.56 -14.16
CA GLY A 114 1.72 6.66 -14.88
C GLY A 114 1.84 5.17 -14.51
N SER A 115 2.54 4.84 -13.42
CA SER A 115 2.75 3.45 -13.01
C SER A 115 2.68 3.29 -11.48
N PHE A 116 2.11 2.18 -11.05
CA PHE A 116 2.30 1.71 -9.68
C PHE A 116 3.71 1.14 -9.53
N LEU A 117 4.35 1.45 -8.42
CA LEU A 117 5.62 0.86 -8.02
C LEU A 117 5.51 0.36 -6.58
N ALA A 118 5.74 -0.94 -6.39
CA ALA A 118 5.74 -1.58 -5.09
C ALA A 118 7.16 -2.04 -4.73
N VAL A 119 7.53 -1.88 -3.45
CA VAL A 119 8.81 -2.30 -2.91
C VAL A 119 8.62 -3.22 -1.71
N GLY A 120 9.61 -4.08 -1.44
CA GLY A 120 9.49 -5.03 -0.36
C GLY A 120 10.77 -5.79 0.01
N TYR A 121 10.58 -6.93 0.65
CA TYR A 121 11.66 -7.78 1.17
C TYR A 121 12.54 -8.32 0.05
N SER A 122 13.80 -8.65 0.44
CA SER A 122 14.81 -9.20 -0.48
C SER A 122 15.05 -8.34 -1.73
N GLY A 123 14.94 -7.02 -1.60
CA GLY A 123 15.11 -6.08 -2.70
C GLY A 123 14.03 -6.13 -3.77
N THR A 124 12.85 -6.67 -3.43
CA THR A 124 11.74 -6.76 -4.39
C THR A 124 11.31 -5.37 -4.84
N ILE A 125 11.24 -5.17 -6.15
CA ILE A 125 10.62 -4.02 -6.82
C ILE A 125 9.70 -4.57 -7.91
N LEU A 126 8.44 -4.15 -7.89
CA LEU A 126 7.43 -4.49 -8.89
C LEU A 126 6.86 -3.21 -9.49
N THR A 127 6.60 -3.21 -10.78
CA THR A 127 5.91 -2.10 -11.47
C THR A 127 4.67 -2.60 -12.18
N SER A 128 3.63 -1.76 -12.25
CA SER A 128 2.39 -2.07 -12.96
C SER A 128 1.74 -0.79 -13.50
N PRO A 129 1.33 -0.73 -14.78
CA PRO A 129 0.61 0.42 -15.30
C PRO A 129 -0.85 0.48 -14.85
N ASP A 130 -1.43 -0.65 -14.47
CA ASP A 130 -2.87 -0.82 -14.21
C ASP A 130 -3.20 -1.36 -12.82
N GLY A 131 -2.20 -1.79 -12.03
CA GLY A 131 -2.36 -2.46 -10.75
C GLY A 131 -2.72 -3.96 -10.86
N ILE A 132 -2.89 -4.48 -12.07
CA ILE A 132 -3.31 -5.85 -12.35
C ILE A 132 -2.12 -6.69 -12.84
N THR A 133 -1.41 -6.19 -13.85
CA THR A 133 -0.26 -6.86 -14.44
C THR A 133 1.02 -6.33 -13.83
N TRP A 134 1.74 -7.18 -13.10
CA TRP A 134 2.94 -6.79 -12.37
C TRP A 134 4.21 -7.36 -13.01
N THR A 135 5.23 -6.52 -13.11
CA THR A 135 6.54 -6.86 -13.67
C THR A 135 7.62 -6.66 -12.64
N ALA A 136 8.43 -7.69 -12.38
CA ALA A 136 9.58 -7.59 -11.47
C ALA A 136 10.70 -6.75 -12.10
N ARG A 137 11.32 -5.89 -11.28
CA ARG A 137 12.47 -5.07 -11.63
C ARG A 137 13.68 -5.44 -10.78
N SER A 138 14.86 -5.32 -11.35
CA SER A 138 16.10 -5.57 -10.60
C SER A 138 16.46 -4.37 -9.74
N SER A 139 16.59 -4.58 -8.44
CA SER A 139 17.07 -3.55 -7.51
C SER A 139 18.59 -3.57 -7.31
N GLY A 140 19.26 -4.63 -7.73
CA GLY A 140 20.69 -4.84 -7.47
C GLY A 140 21.03 -5.16 -6.01
N THR A 141 20.04 -5.36 -5.14
CA THR A 141 20.24 -5.66 -3.71
C THR A 141 19.34 -6.78 -3.22
N LEU A 142 19.73 -7.44 -2.12
CA LEU A 142 18.90 -8.37 -1.37
C LEU A 142 18.42 -7.75 -0.03
N LYS A 143 18.66 -6.46 0.19
CA LYS A 143 18.17 -5.77 1.39
C LYS A 143 16.70 -5.49 1.29
N ASN A 144 16.00 -5.57 2.42
CA ASN A 144 14.59 -5.23 2.47
C ASN A 144 14.40 -3.74 2.19
N LEU A 145 13.48 -3.43 1.29
CA LEU A 145 13.06 -2.08 0.96
C LEU A 145 11.75 -1.79 1.69
N SER A 146 11.66 -0.65 2.37
CA SER A 146 10.53 -0.29 3.24
C SER A 146 9.75 0.93 2.75
N GLY A 147 10.34 1.73 1.88
CA GLY A 147 9.68 2.94 1.37
C GLY A 147 10.18 3.31 0.00
N VAL A 148 9.33 3.98 -0.76
CA VAL A 148 9.66 4.54 -2.06
C VAL A 148 8.95 5.87 -2.26
N ALA A 149 9.60 6.79 -2.94
CA ALA A 149 9.05 8.08 -3.35
C ALA A 149 9.51 8.43 -4.76
N TYR A 150 8.79 9.34 -5.43
CA TYR A 150 9.14 9.89 -6.72
C TYR A 150 9.17 11.42 -6.67
N GLY A 151 10.17 12.01 -7.27
CA GLY A 151 10.30 13.46 -7.38
C GLY A 151 11.48 13.81 -8.28
N ASN A 152 11.40 14.96 -8.95
CA ASN A 152 12.43 15.43 -9.89
C ASN A 152 12.79 14.37 -10.95
N SER A 153 11.80 13.61 -11.45
CA SER A 153 11.98 12.54 -12.44
C SER A 153 12.91 11.40 -11.96
N ILE A 154 12.97 11.16 -10.65
CA ILE A 154 13.77 10.10 -10.03
C ILE A 154 12.92 9.35 -9.02
N TYR A 155 12.96 8.02 -9.05
CA TYR A 155 12.50 7.18 -7.95
C TYR A 155 13.61 7.02 -6.92
N VAL A 156 13.27 7.10 -5.66
CA VAL A 156 14.16 6.83 -4.52
C VAL A 156 13.52 5.76 -3.65
N ALA A 157 14.18 4.63 -3.50
CA ALA A 157 13.77 3.58 -2.57
C ALA A 157 14.74 3.51 -1.40
N VAL A 158 14.20 3.30 -0.20
CA VAL A 158 14.97 3.20 1.04
C VAL A 158 14.67 1.90 1.77
N GLY A 159 15.64 1.43 2.57
CA GLY A 159 15.45 0.18 3.27
C GLY A 159 16.47 -0.11 4.37
N TYR A 160 16.56 -1.37 4.72
CA TYR A 160 17.39 -1.87 5.81
C TYR A 160 18.88 -1.59 5.56
N SER A 161 19.62 -1.45 6.67
CA SER A 161 21.08 -1.20 6.68
C SER A 161 21.49 0.07 5.92
N GLY A 162 20.65 1.10 5.95
CA GLY A 162 20.93 2.36 5.27
C GLY A 162 20.90 2.29 3.75
N THR A 163 20.23 1.27 3.18
CA THR A 163 20.08 1.15 1.72
C THR A 163 19.30 2.32 1.15
N ILE A 164 19.87 2.97 0.15
CA ILE A 164 19.23 3.98 -0.70
C ILE A 164 19.50 3.60 -2.14
N LEU A 165 18.44 3.48 -2.94
CA LEU A 165 18.51 3.22 -4.38
C LEU A 165 17.84 4.36 -5.12
N THR A 166 18.35 4.67 -6.30
CA THR A 166 17.78 5.65 -7.21
C THR A 166 17.60 5.06 -8.59
N SER A 167 16.53 5.44 -9.27
CA SER A 167 16.28 5.09 -10.67
C SER A 167 15.66 6.28 -11.39
N PRO A 168 16.14 6.62 -12.59
CA PRO A 168 15.55 7.70 -13.40
C PRO A 168 14.25 7.28 -14.11
N ASP A 169 13.91 5.99 -14.11
CA ASP A 169 12.78 5.37 -14.83
C ASP A 169 12.10 4.26 -14.01
#